data_c2f2e2adfbe863eb46d07acf7f0d118e
#
_entry.id   c2f2e2adfbe863eb46d07acf7f0d118e
#
_cell.length_a   1.000
_cell.length_b   1.000
_cell.length_c   1.000
_cell.angle_alpha   90.00
_cell.angle_beta   90.00
_cell.angle_gamma   90.00
#
_symmetry.space_group_name_H-M   'P 1'
#
loop_
_entity.id
_entity.type
_entity.pdbx_description
1 polymer ?
#
loop_
_entity_poly.entity_id
_entity_poly.type
_entity_poly.pdbx_seq_one_letter_code
_entity_poly.pdbx_strand_id
1 'polypeptide(L)'
;VLGSSDRITFLECDHASLDSIRAAADKFIASSPRLDIFIANAGIMATEPAVTKDGYEVQFGTNHVGNAALALRLLPIMARTAEKPGSDVRFVALTSLGYRGHPGAGIDFDGLRDANQFPVLGPWVRYGQSKLANILFARELCKRYPNITSVAVHPGIVATDLVHNLSFWNRLLVRATNPMGLITPRQGCYNTVWAATASDVAEKLQGGTRSLCKKSQVALFLPVGVPDAGDARCWDDQLMVKLWDWTVGQVGVQV
;
A
#
# COMPACT_ATOMS: atom_id res chain seq x y z
N VAL A 1 -13.28 5.15 21.34
CA VAL A 1 -14.20 6.29 21.16
C VAL A 1 -13.37 7.56 21.29
N LEU A 2 -13.27 8.34 20.21
CA LEU A 2 -12.55 9.62 20.21
C LEU A 2 -13.42 10.64 20.93
N GLY A 3 -12.91 11.20 22.00
CA GLY A 3 -13.70 12.05 22.91
C GLY A 3 -13.97 13.49 22.44
N SER A 4 -13.51 13.90 21.23
CA SER A 4 -13.87 15.20 20.64
C SER A 4 -13.71 15.16 19.11
N SER A 5 -14.64 15.84 18.41
CA SER A 5 -14.62 16.03 16.96
C SER A 5 -13.40 16.84 16.46
N ASP A 6 -12.76 17.57 17.33
CA ASP A 6 -11.65 18.50 17.01
C ASP A 6 -10.33 17.79 16.67
N ARG A 7 -10.28 16.46 16.84
CA ARG A 7 -9.10 15.61 16.56
C ARG A 7 -9.15 14.92 15.19
N ILE A 8 -10.25 15.04 14.46
CA ILE A 8 -10.45 14.40 13.17
C ILE A 8 -10.78 15.47 12.15
N THR A 9 -10.00 15.50 11.07
CA THR A 9 -10.25 16.35 9.91
C THR A 9 -10.49 15.46 8.70
N PHE A 10 -11.59 15.69 7.98
CA PHE A 10 -11.88 15.05 6.71
C PHE A 10 -11.23 15.84 5.57
N LEU A 11 -10.47 15.14 4.73
CA LEU A 11 -9.95 15.65 3.46
C LEU A 11 -10.49 14.75 2.33
N GLU A 12 -11.24 15.35 1.41
CA GLU A 12 -11.68 14.66 0.22
C GLU A 12 -10.46 14.31 -0.66
N CYS A 13 -10.32 13.03 -1.02
CA CYS A 13 -9.22 12.52 -1.83
C CYS A 13 -9.69 11.31 -2.65
N ASP A 14 -9.92 11.51 -3.95
CA ASP A 14 -10.21 10.44 -4.90
C ASP A 14 -8.90 9.84 -5.42
N HIS A 15 -8.58 8.62 -4.99
CA HIS A 15 -7.37 7.90 -5.40
C HIS A 15 -7.35 7.49 -6.89
N ALA A 16 -8.47 7.63 -7.60
CA ALA A 16 -8.55 7.44 -9.05
C ALA A 16 -8.33 8.77 -9.83
N SER A 17 -7.81 9.83 -9.17
CA SER A 17 -7.56 11.14 -9.76
C SER A 17 -6.32 11.79 -9.16
N LEU A 18 -5.26 11.94 -9.96
CA LEU A 18 -4.02 12.61 -9.52
C LEU A 18 -4.26 14.08 -9.15
N ASP A 19 -5.21 14.75 -9.80
CA ASP A 19 -5.59 16.12 -9.44
C ASP A 19 -6.25 16.21 -8.05
N SER A 20 -7.13 15.27 -7.73
CA SER A 20 -7.75 15.18 -6.39
C SER A 20 -6.70 14.92 -5.31
N ILE A 21 -5.76 14.01 -5.59
CA ILE A 21 -4.65 13.68 -4.71
C ILE A 21 -3.76 14.91 -4.45
N ARG A 22 -3.42 15.64 -5.52
CA ARG A 22 -2.64 16.88 -5.40
C ARG A 22 -3.33 17.89 -4.49
N ALA A 23 -4.62 18.16 -4.75
CA ALA A 23 -5.39 19.10 -3.95
C ALA A 23 -5.50 18.69 -2.48
N ALA A 24 -5.66 17.37 -2.20
CA ALA A 24 -5.68 16.85 -0.84
C ALA A 24 -4.32 17.02 -0.14
N ALA A 25 -3.22 16.67 -0.83
CA ALA A 25 -1.87 16.84 -0.30
C ALA A 25 -1.56 18.32 0.02
N ASP A 26 -1.89 19.23 -0.88
CA ASP A 26 -1.65 20.67 -0.70
C ASP A 26 -2.43 21.21 0.51
N LYS A 27 -3.71 20.82 0.67
CA LYS A 27 -4.51 21.17 1.85
C LYS A 27 -3.91 20.63 3.14
N PHE A 28 -3.44 19.37 3.13
CA PHE A 28 -2.79 18.78 4.30
C PHE A 28 -1.52 19.54 4.67
N ILE A 29 -0.63 19.79 3.70
CA ILE A 29 0.64 20.50 3.92
C ILE A 29 0.40 21.92 4.46
N ALA A 30 -0.63 22.63 3.98
CA ALA A 30 -0.98 23.96 4.45
C ALA A 30 -1.50 23.97 5.90
N SER A 31 -2.11 22.87 6.36
CA SER A 31 -2.74 22.79 7.69
C SER A 31 -1.92 22.04 8.74
N SER A 32 -0.91 21.27 8.33
CA SER A 32 -0.20 20.36 9.23
C SER A 32 1.32 20.54 9.13
N PRO A 33 2.03 20.89 10.23
CA PRO A 33 3.48 21.13 10.21
C PRO A 33 4.29 19.84 10.29
N ARG A 34 3.64 18.67 10.50
CA ARG A 34 4.28 17.36 10.63
C ARG A 34 3.36 16.24 10.17
N LEU A 35 3.96 15.11 9.83
CA LEU A 35 3.27 13.85 9.54
C LEU A 35 4.07 12.69 10.12
N ASP A 36 3.55 12.06 11.15
CA ASP A 36 4.21 10.96 11.85
C ASP A 36 3.83 9.61 11.25
N ILE A 37 2.56 9.41 10.91
CA ILE A 37 2.07 8.11 10.43
C ILE A 37 1.26 8.33 9.16
N PHE A 38 1.69 7.69 8.08
CA PHE A 38 0.94 7.61 6.83
C PHE A 38 0.49 6.17 6.58
N ILE A 39 -0.82 5.95 6.43
CA ILE A 39 -1.39 4.64 6.17
C ILE A 39 -2.01 4.64 4.77
N ALA A 40 -1.34 3.99 3.82
CA ALA A 40 -1.81 3.79 2.45
C ALA A 40 -2.85 2.64 2.41
N ASN A 41 -4.07 2.95 2.83
CA ASN A 41 -5.14 1.96 3.02
C ASN A 41 -6.09 1.85 1.83
N ALA A 42 -6.32 2.93 1.08
CA ALA A 42 -7.29 2.96 0.00
C ALA A 42 -7.02 1.85 -1.04
N GLY A 43 -8.10 1.19 -1.48
CA GLY A 43 -7.96 0.15 -2.49
C GLY A 43 -9.27 -0.52 -2.87
N ILE A 44 -9.26 -1.11 -4.07
CA ILE A 44 -10.35 -1.88 -4.68
C ILE A 44 -9.84 -3.26 -5.08
N MET A 45 -10.73 -4.22 -5.29
CA MET A 45 -10.38 -5.61 -5.55
C MET A 45 -11.31 -6.25 -6.57
N ALA A 46 -10.71 -6.94 -7.54
CA ALA A 46 -11.40 -7.78 -8.54
C ALA A 46 -12.60 -7.07 -9.21
N THR A 47 -12.40 -5.79 -9.52
CA THR A 47 -13.42 -4.94 -10.17
C THR A 47 -13.53 -5.24 -11.66
N GLU A 48 -14.65 -4.83 -12.25
CA GLU A 48 -14.83 -4.80 -13.70
C GLU A 48 -13.73 -3.95 -14.36
N PRO A 49 -13.40 -4.25 -15.63
CA PRO A 49 -12.41 -3.47 -16.39
C PRO A 49 -12.82 -1.99 -16.47
N ALA A 50 -11.91 -1.13 -16.02
CA ALA A 50 -12.08 0.33 -16.08
C ALA A 50 -10.71 1.01 -16.02
N VAL A 51 -10.69 2.32 -16.27
CA VAL A 51 -9.51 3.16 -16.09
C VAL A 51 -9.79 4.31 -15.12
N THR A 52 -8.76 4.80 -14.45
CA THR A 52 -8.81 6.02 -13.64
C THR A 52 -8.97 7.27 -14.51
N LYS A 53 -9.20 8.44 -13.91
CA LYS A 53 -9.24 9.72 -14.63
C LYS A 53 -7.95 10.03 -15.38
N ASP A 54 -6.83 9.47 -14.92
CA ASP A 54 -5.51 9.64 -15.51
C ASP A 54 -5.15 8.51 -16.50
N GLY A 55 -6.10 7.62 -16.82
CA GLY A 55 -5.98 6.56 -17.81
C GLY A 55 -5.18 5.33 -17.37
N TYR A 56 -5.00 5.09 -16.08
CA TYR A 56 -4.43 3.83 -15.57
C TYR A 56 -5.50 2.77 -15.39
N GLU A 57 -5.14 1.48 -15.55
CA GLU A 57 -6.01 0.38 -15.13
C GLU A 57 -6.47 0.63 -13.70
N VAL A 58 -7.78 0.49 -13.47
CA VAL A 58 -8.42 1.06 -12.28
C VAL A 58 -7.88 0.52 -10.96
N GLN A 59 -7.51 -0.77 -10.89
CA GLN A 59 -6.98 -1.36 -9.66
C GLN A 59 -5.52 -0.93 -9.43
N PHE A 60 -4.68 -0.95 -10.46
CA PHE A 60 -3.31 -0.48 -10.34
C PHE A 60 -3.27 1.03 -10.07
N GLY A 61 -4.10 1.79 -10.77
CA GLY A 61 -4.23 3.24 -10.59
C GLY A 61 -4.65 3.61 -9.17
N THR A 62 -5.72 3.00 -8.66
CA THR A 62 -6.25 3.32 -7.31
C THR A 62 -5.36 2.75 -6.20
N ASN A 63 -4.97 1.45 -6.30
CA ASN A 63 -4.29 0.75 -5.20
C ASN A 63 -2.82 1.16 -5.07
N HIS A 64 -2.15 1.44 -6.21
CA HIS A 64 -0.73 1.78 -6.22
C HIS A 64 -0.50 3.24 -6.59
N VAL A 65 -0.82 3.67 -7.81
CA VAL A 65 -0.48 5.02 -8.30
C VAL A 65 -1.06 6.10 -7.39
N GLY A 66 -2.32 5.99 -6.99
CA GLY A 66 -2.99 6.95 -6.11
C GLY A 66 -2.38 7.01 -4.72
N ASN A 67 -2.15 5.86 -4.08
CA ASN A 67 -1.50 5.83 -2.76
C ASN A 67 -0.05 6.33 -2.82
N ALA A 68 0.70 5.93 -3.85
CA ALA A 68 2.09 6.37 -4.03
C ALA A 68 2.18 7.87 -4.35
N ALA A 69 1.27 8.40 -5.18
CA ALA A 69 1.21 9.83 -5.48
C ALA A 69 0.98 10.67 -4.23
N LEU A 70 0.04 10.26 -3.37
CA LEU A 70 -0.20 10.95 -2.09
C LEU A 70 1.02 10.84 -1.18
N ALA A 71 1.60 9.64 -1.04
CA ALA A 71 2.79 9.40 -0.23
C ALA A 71 3.98 10.25 -0.69
N LEU A 72 4.30 10.26 -1.99
CA LEU A 72 5.41 11.01 -2.55
C LEU A 72 5.25 12.53 -2.35
N ARG A 73 4.02 13.07 -2.48
CA ARG A 73 3.74 14.48 -2.20
C ARG A 73 3.89 14.84 -0.73
N LEU A 74 3.56 13.92 0.17
CA LEU A 74 3.69 14.11 1.62
C LEU A 74 5.07 13.68 2.17
N LEU A 75 5.90 13.04 1.35
CA LEU A 75 7.22 12.54 1.75
C LEU A 75 8.16 13.64 2.30
N PRO A 76 8.22 14.86 1.71
CA PRO A 76 9.04 15.93 2.28
C PRO A 76 8.65 16.34 3.71
N ILE A 77 7.35 16.33 4.04
CA ILE A 77 6.92 16.62 5.42
C ILE A 77 7.20 15.45 6.36
N MET A 78 7.06 14.20 5.90
CA MET A 78 7.46 13.01 6.66
C MET A 78 8.96 13.03 6.96
N ALA A 79 9.79 13.30 5.95
CA ALA A 79 11.25 13.37 6.11
C ALA A 79 11.67 14.44 7.13
N ARG A 80 11.14 15.67 7.00
CA ARG A 80 11.39 16.73 7.99
C ARG A 80 10.87 16.37 9.38
N THR A 81 9.79 15.59 9.48
CA THR A 81 9.29 15.11 10.77
C THR A 81 10.25 14.10 11.38
N ALA A 82 10.81 13.19 10.56
CA ALA A 82 11.74 12.17 11.01
C ALA A 82 13.10 12.73 11.50
N GLU A 83 13.47 13.94 11.10
CA GLU A 83 14.68 14.63 11.57
C GLU A 83 14.52 15.20 13.00
N LYS A 84 13.28 15.33 13.50
CA LYS A 84 13.04 15.88 14.84
C LYS A 84 13.42 14.88 15.93
N PRO A 85 14.10 15.30 17.02
CA PRO A 85 14.44 14.40 18.11
C PRO A 85 13.22 13.69 18.71
N GLY A 86 13.32 12.39 18.90
CA GLY A 86 12.25 11.55 19.47
C GLY A 86 11.08 11.25 18.52
N SER A 87 11.18 11.61 17.23
CA SER A 87 10.16 11.27 16.25
C SER A 87 10.24 9.78 15.86
N ASP A 88 9.07 9.16 15.66
CA ASP A 88 8.88 7.83 15.11
C ASP A 88 7.95 7.96 13.90
N VAL A 89 8.55 8.10 12.70
CA VAL A 89 7.80 8.33 11.48
C VAL A 89 7.61 7.03 10.73
N ARG A 90 6.37 6.75 10.32
CA ARG A 90 5.99 5.47 9.73
C ARG A 90 5.18 5.62 8.45
N PHE A 91 5.51 4.78 7.47
CA PHE A 91 4.73 4.54 6.27
C PHE A 91 4.20 3.10 6.30
N VAL A 92 2.89 2.93 6.27
CA VAL A 92 2.23 1.62 6.31
C VAL A 92 1.45 1.41 5.02
N ALA A 93 1.92 0.50 4.16
CA ALA A 93 1.25 0.15 2.91
C ALA A 93 0.35 -1.09 3.09
N LEU A 94 -0.93 -0.97 2.76
CA LEU A 94 -1.81 -2.14 2.76
C LEU A 94 -1.63 -2.94 1.48
N THR A 95 -1.17 -4.18 1.66
CA THR A 95 -1.09 -5.21 0.64
C THR A 95 -2.08 -6.35 0.91
N SER A 96 -1.96 -7.44 0.22
CA SER A 96 -2.79 -8.64 0.38
C SER A 96 -1.98 -9.87 -0.03
N LEU A 97 -2.27 -11.04 0.55
CA LEU A 97 -1.76 -12.32 0.03
C LEU A 97 -2.18 -12.57 -1.43
N GLY A 98 -3.21 -11.86 -1.90
CA GLY A 98 -3.58 -11.81 -3.32
C GLY A 98 -2.48 -11.25 -4.23
N TYR A 99 -1.42 -10.64 -3.71
CA TYR A 99 -0.24 -10.22 -4.48
C TYR A 99 0.38 -11.39 -5.25
N ARG A 100 0.28 -12.63 -4.72
CA ARG A 100 0.80 -13.85 -5.37
C ARG A 100 0.12 -14.15 -6.73
N GLY A 101 -1.01 -13.49 -7.02
CA GLY A 101 -1.66 -13.53 -8.33
C GLY A 101 -1.03 -12.60 -9.38
N HIS A 102 0.10 -11.97 -9.10
CA HIS A 102 0.81 -11.10 -10.05
C HIS A 102 1.26 -11.86 -11.32
N PRO A 103 1.45 -11.18 -12.48
CA PRO A 103 1.99 -11.82 -13.67
C PRO A 103 3.43 -12.31 -13.46
N GLY A 104 3.90 -13.26 -14.26
CA GLY A 104 5.23 -13.84 -14.13
C GLY A 104 6.38 -12.83 -14.11
N ALA A 105 6.23 -11.69 -14.80
CA ALA A 105 7.16 -10.57 -14.75
C ALA A 105 7.07 -9.73 -13.46
N GLY A 106 6.09 -10.00 -12.59
CA GLY A 106 5.77 -9.20 -11.41
C GLY A 106 4.84 -8.04 -11.73
N ILE A 107 5.29 -7.11 -12.57
CA ILE A 107 4.51 -5.96 -13.05
C ILE A 107 4.68 -5.85 -14.57
N ASP A 108 3.56 -5.80 -15.28
CA ASP A 108 3.52 -5.55 -16.72
C ASP A 108 3.32 -4.05 -16.97
N PHE A 109 4.43 -3.31 -17.08
CA PHE A 109 4.41 -1.85 -17.21
C PHE A 109 3.74 -1.37 -18.50
N ASP A 110 3.82 -2.15 -19.57
CA ASP A 110 3.27 -1.75 -20.88
C ASP A 110 1.74 -1.82 -20.88
N GLY A 111 1.17 -2.75 -20.10
CA GLY A 111 -0.27 -2.94 -19.98
C GLY A 111 -0.95 -2.11 -18.88
N LEU A 112 -0.24 -1.30 -18.09
CA LEU A 112 -0.83 -0.57 -16.95
C LEU A 112 -1.88 0.48 -17.33
N ARG A 113 -2.10 0.72 -18.62
CA ARG A 113 -3.14 1.59 -19.16
C ARG A 113 -4.24 0.83 -19.91
N ASP A 114 -4.16 -0.50 -19.96
CA ASP A 114 -5.16 -1.36 -20.57
C ASP A 114 -6.12 -1.92 -19.52
N ALA A 115 -7.38 -1.48 -19.55
CA ALA A 115 -8.41 -1.98 -18.64
C ALA A 115 -8.65 -3.50 -18.77
N ASN A 116 -8.41 -4.08 -19.97
CA ASN A 116 -8.64 -5.49 -20.28
C ASN A 116 -7.36 -6.34 -20.21
N GLN A 117 -6.27 -5.77 -19.66
CA GLN A 117 -5.03 -6.50 -19.42
C GLN A 117 -5.34 -7.86 -18.74
N PHE A 118 -4.71 -8.91 -19.23
CA PHE A 118 -4.90 -10.29 -18.79
C PHE A 118 -6.30 -10.88 -19.06
N PRO A 119 -6.48 -11.60 -20.19
CA PRO A 119 -7.77 -12.18 -20.58
C PRO A 119 -8.24 -13.30 -19.65
N VAL A 120 -7.31 -13.99 -18.97
CA VAL A 120 -7.62 -15.08 -18.03
C VAL A 120 -7.38 -14.61 -16.59
N LEU A 121 -8.40 -14.74 -15.73
CA LEU A 121 -8.37 -14.28 -14.34
C LEU A 121 -7.96 -12.79 -14.20
N GLY A 122 -8.17 -12.00 -15.24
CA GLY A 122 -7.73 -10.61 -15.35
C GLY A 122 -7.97 -9.76 -14.09
N PRO A 123 -9.18 -9.74 -13.51
CA PRO A 123 -9.44 -8.97 -12.29
C PRO A 123 -8.51 -9.32 -11.12
N TRP A 124 -8.17 -10.60 -10.97
CA TRP A 124 -7.30 -11.07 -9.89
C TRP A 124 -5.82 -10.82 -10.18
N VAL A 125 -5.40 -10.95 -11.45
CA VAL A 125 -4.02 -10.67 -11.86
C VAL A 125 -3.73 -9.16 -11.75
N ARG A 126 -4.66 -8.30 -12.21
CA ARG A 126 -4.56 -6.84 -12.04
C ARG A 126 -4.50 -6.43 -10.56
N TYR A 127 -5.34 -7.05 -9.73
CA TYR A 127 -5.28 -6.87 -8.28
C TYR A 127 -3.93 -7.32 -7.72
N GLY A 128 -3.47 -8.52 -8.08
CA GLY A 128 -2.22 -9.10 -7.59
C GLY A 128 -1.01 -8.21 -7.91
N GLN A 129 -0.88 -7.73 -9.16
CA GLN A 129 0.22 -6.83 -9.49
C GLN A 129 0.15 -5.49 -8.74
N SER A 130 -1.06 -4.94 -8.48
CA SER A 130 -1.20 -3.72 -7.68
C SER A 130 -0.75 -3.91 -6.23
N LYS A 131 -0.99 -5.09 -5.66
CA LYS A 131 -0.59 -5.41 -4.28
C LYS A 131 0.88 -5.80 -4.15
N LEU A 132 1.48 -6.40 -5.18
CA LEU A 132 2.93 -6.56 -5.29
C LEU A 132 3.61 -5.17 -5.38
N ALA A 133 3.07 -4.26 -6.18
CA ALA A 133 3.59 -2.90 -6.29
C ALA A 133 3.63 -2.18 -4.94
N ASN A 134 2.62 -2.36 -4.08
CA ASN A 134 2.62 -1.78 -2.73
C ASN A 134 3.74 -2.35 -1.84
N ILE A 135 4.05 -3.65 -1.95
CA ILE A 135 5.19 -4.28 -1.24
C ILE A 135 6.51 -3.67 -1.72
N LEU A 136 6.72 -3.64 -3.04
CA LEU A 136 7.95 -3.12 -3.64
C LEU A 136 8.17 -1.64 -3.32
N PHE A 137 7.11 -0.83 -3.39
CA PHE A 137 7.16 0.59 -3.07
C PHE A 137 7.52 0.83 -1.60
N ALA A 138 6.89 0.11 -0.67
CA ALA A 138 7.22 0.23 0.75
C ALA A 138 8.69 -0.13 1.04
N ARG A 139 9.22 -1.18 0.39
CA ARG A 139 10.60 -1.60 0.52
C ARG A 139 11.59 -0.60 -0.06
N GLU A 140 11.28 -0.03 -1.24
CA GLU A 140 12.14 1.00 -1.84
C GLU A 140 12.13 2.30 -1.02
N LEU A 141 10.96 2.71 -0.49
CA LEU A 141 10.86 3.85 0.40
C LEU A 141 11.73 3.65 1.65
N CYS A 142 11.69 2.46 2.26
CA CYS A 142 12.54 2.11 3.39
C CYS A 142 14.04 2.23 3.06
N LYS A 143 14.47 1.81 1.86
CA LYS A 143 15.88 1.91 1.44
C LYS A 143 16.31 3.37 1.24
N ARG A 144 15.46 4.20 0.64
CA ARG A 144 15.75 5.59 0.32
C ARG A 144 15.66 6.51 1.53
N TYR A 145 14.74 6.21 2.45
CA TYR A 145 14.45 7.04 3.63
C TYR A 145 14.58 6.21 4.92
N PRO A 146 15.81 5.88 5.34
CA PRO A 146 16.06 4.96 6.47
C PRO A 146 15.56 5.49 7.83
N ASN A 147 15.26 6.79 7.93
CA ASN A 147 14.66 7.41 9.12
C ASN A 147 13.13 7.29 9.15
N ILE A 148 12.51 6.71 8.11
CA ILE A 148 11.09 6.42 8.05
C ILE A 148 10.91 4.91 8.11
N THR A 149 10.22 4.41 9.13
CA THR A 149 9.85 2.99 9.23
C THR A 149 8.78 2.68 8.19
N SER A 150 9.15 2.00 7.11
CA SER A 150 8.24 1.68 6.01
C SER A 150 7.95 0.19 5.95
N VAL A 151 6.67 -0.19 5.98
CA VAL A 151 6.23 -1.59 6.04
C VAL A 151 5.03 -1.85 5.13
N ALA A 152 4.95 -3.07 4.59
CA ALA A 152 3.76 -3.60 3.95
C ALA A 152 3.03 -4.56 4.91
N VAL A 153 1.71 -4.45 5.00
CA VAL A 153 0.89 -5.29 5.88
C VAL A 153 -0.29 -5.90 5.13
N HIS A 154 -0.57 -7.18 5.42
CA HIS A 154 -1.81 -7.84 5.03
C HIS A 154 -2.80 -7.78 6.19
N PRO A 155 -4.02 -7.22 6.00
CA PRO A 155 -4.99 -7.09 7.09
C PRO A 155 -5.72 -8.38 7.43
N GLY A 156 -5.55 -9.46 6.67
CA GLY A 156 -6.45 -10.61 6.64
C GLY A 156 -7.56 -10.42 5.60
N ILE A 157 -8.50 -11.35 5.54
CA ILE A 157 -9.66 -11.26 4.64
C ILE A 157 -10.83 -10.72 5.42
N VAL A 158 -11.07 -9.44 5.24
CA VAL A 158 -12.01 -8.66 6.07
C VAL A 158 -13.39 -8.61 5.42
N ALA A 159 -14.44 -8.84 6.20
CA ALA A 159 -15.82 -8.70 5.77
C ALA A 159 -16.19 -7.21 5.61
N THR A 160 -15.81 -6.63 4.47
CA THR A 160 -16.09 -5.24 4.08
C THR A 160 -16.81 -5.22 2.72
N ASP A 161 -17.21 -4.03 2.30
CA ASP A 161 -17.80 -3.81 0.97
C ASP A 161 -16.88 -4.30 -0.16
N LEU A 162 -15.57 -4.36 0.08
CA LEU A 162 -14.59 -4.93 -0.84
C LEU A 162 -14.92 -6.40 -1.21
N VAL A 163 -15.42 -7.20 -0.24
CA VAL A 163 -15.84 -8.60 -0.45
C VAL A 163 -17.33 -8.68 -0.82
N HIS A 164 -18.15 -7.82 -0.23
CA HIS A 164 -19.60 -7.83 -0.48
C HIS A 164 -19.95 -7.43 -1.91
N ASN A 165 -19.20 -6.51 -2.51
CA ASN A 165 -19.40 -6.03 -3.88
C ASN A 165 -18.83 -6.95 -4.96
N LEU A 166 -18.14 -8.05 -4.60
CA LEU A 166 -17.66 -9.03 -5.56
C LEU A 166 -18.84 -9.73 -6.28
N SER A 167 -18.62 -10.09 -7.55
CA SER A 167 -19.53 -10.99 -8.25
C SER A 167 -19.72 -12.31 -7.48
N PHE A 168 -20.83 -13.01 -7.74
CA PHE A 168 -21.13 -14.29 -7.08
C PHE A 168 -19.94 -15.27 -7.15
N TRP A 169 -19.33 -15.42 -8.33
CA TRP A 169 -18.23 -16.36 -8.57
C TRP A 169 -16.95 -15.94 -7.85
N ASN A 170 -16.62 -14.64 -7.85
CA ASN A 170 -15.47 -14.11 -7.14
C ASN A 170 -15.63 -14.27 -5.62
N ARG A 171 -16.84 -14.08 -5.10
CA ARG A 171 -17.15 -14.30 -3.68
C ARG A 171 -17.04 -15.77 -3.28
N LEU A 172 -17.49 -16.67 -4.16
CA LEU A 172 -17.34 -18.12 -3.96
C LEU A 172 -15.84 -18.50 -3.93
N LEU A 173 -15.04 -17.97 -4.86
CA LEU A 173 -13.60 -18.18 -4.90
C LEU A 173 -12.92 -17.71 -3.60
N VAL A 174 -13.24 -16.52 -3.13
CA VAL A 174 -12.70 -16.00 -1.86
C VAL A 174 -13.06 -16.93 -0.69
N ARG A 175 -14.29 -17.40 -0.61
CA ARG A 175 -14.72 -18.32 0.45
C ARG A 175 -14.02 -19.69 0.35
N ALA A 176 -13.90 -20.24 -0.85
CA ALA A 176 -13.25 -21.53 -1.07
C ALA A 176 -11.76 -21.52 -0.75
N THR A 177 -11.08 -20.41 -1.03
CA THR A 177 -9.65 -20.24 -0.74
C THR A 177 -9.36 -19.83 0.72
N ASN A 178 -10.41 -19.57 1.53
CA ASN A 178 -10.26 -19.12 2.92
C ASN A 178 -11.19 -19.90 3.86
N PRO A 179 -10.84 -21.15 4.17
CA PRO A 179 -11.67 -22.03 5.00
C PRO A 179 -11.83 -21.51 6.45
N MET A 180 -10.93 -20.66 6.93
CA MET A 180 -11.03 -20.04 8.26
C MET A 180 -12.05 -18.89 8.32
N GLY A 181 -12.66 -18.52 7.16
CA GLY A 181 -13.70 -17.49 7.07
C GLY A 181 -13.17 -16.05 7.04
N LEU A 182 -14.13 -15.13 7.03
CA LEU A 182 -13.83 -13.68 7.01
C LEU A 182 -13.72 -13.16 8.44
N ILE A 183 -12.76 -12.26 8.66
CA ILE A 183 -12.64 -11.54 9.93
C ILE A 183 -13.47 -10.25 9.92
N THR A 184 -13.82 -9.76 11.09
CA THR A 184 -14.55 -8.48 11.21
C THR A 184 -13.68 -7.29 10.84
N PRO A 185 -14.26 -6.13 10.43
CA PRO A 185 -13.50 -4.90 10.18
C PRO A 185 -12.62 -4.48 11.37
N ARG A 186 -13.12 -4.67 12.60
CA ARG A 186 -12.34 -4.40 13.81
C ARG A 186 -11.09 -5.27 13.91
N GLN A 187 -11.20 -6.56 13.62
CA GLN A 187 -10.03 -7.47 13.59
C GLN A 187 -9.09 -7.15 12.43
N GLY A 188 -9.64 -6.75 11.27
CA GLY A 188 -8.86 -6.36 10.10
C GLY A 188 -7.94 -5.17 10.33
N CYS A 189 -8.28 -4.25 11.22
CA CYS A 189 -7.41 -3.12 11.52
C CYS A 189 -6.25 -3.44 12.47
N TYR A 190 -6.23 -4.58 13.17
CA TYR A 190 -5.22 -4.88 14.19
C TYR A 190 -3.80 -4.89 13.63
N ASN A 191 -3.58 -5.48 12.46
CA ASN A 191 -2.26 -5.52 11.85
C ASN A 191 -1.77 -4.12 11.42
N THR A 192 -2.67 -3.31 10.87
CA THR A 192 -2.38 -1.93 10.48
C THR A 192 -2.07 -1.05 11.70
N VAL A 193 -2.86 -1.18 12.77
CA VAL A 193 -2.64 -0.45 14.03
C VAL A 193 -1.33 -0.89 14.67
N TRP A 194 -1.04 -2.21 14.72
CA TRP A 194 0.23 -2.73 15.19
C TRP A 194 1.40 -2.09 14.41
N ALA A 195 1.37 -2.12 13.08
CA ALA A 195 2.42 -1.53 12.23
C ALA A 195 2.57 -0.01 12.44
N ALA A 196 1.46 0.67 12.72
CA ALA A 196 1.45 2.11 12.95
C ALA A 196 1.94 2.52 14.35
N THR A 197 1.83 1.66 15.37
CA THR A 197 2.00 2.10 16.77
C THR A 197 2.90 1.23 17.65
N ALA A 198 3.14 -0.05 17.28
CA ALA A 198 3.93 -0.94 18.12
C ALA A 198 5.42 -0.61 18.06
N SER A 199 6.09 -0.70 19.20
CA SER A 199 7.53 -0.38 19.33
C SER A 199 8.45 -1.43 18.69
N ASP A 200 7.97 -2.67 18.52
CA ASP A 200 8.74 -3.80 18.00
C ASP A 200 8.77 -3.90 16.45
N VAL A 201 8.08 -3.02 15.74
CA VAL A 201 7.99 -3.05 14.26
C VAL A 201 9.37 -2.89 13.63
N ALA A 202 10.14 -1.90 14.07
CA ALA A 202 11.47 -1.65 13.54
C ALA A 202 12.44 -2.82 13.84
N GLU A 203 12.35 -3.42 15.03
CA GLU A 203 13.15 -4.59 15.41
C GLU A 203 12.81 -5.81 14.55
N LYS A 204 11.53 -6.10 14.35
CA LYS A 204 11.07 -7.20 13.50
C LYS A 204 11.47 -7.03 12.03
N LEU A 205 11.50 -5.80 11.52
CA LEU A 205 12.03 -5.51 10.18
C LEU A 205 13.52 -5.79 10.07
N GLN A 206 14.26 -5.56 11.13
CA GLN A 206 15.73 -5.62 11.12
C GLN A 206 16.30 -7.02 11.29
N GLY A 207 15.50 -7.98 11.79
CA GLY A 207 16.05 -9.27 12.22
C GLY A 207 17.16 -9.08 13.26
N GLY A 208 17.07 -8.02 14.12
CA GLY A 208 18.01 -7.72 15.18
C GLY A 208 19.19 -6.81 14.82
N THR A 209 19.27 -6.20 13.64
CA THR A 209 20.35 -5.27 13.26
C THR A 209 19.85 -3.92 12.75
N ARG A 210 20.51 -2.81 13.17
CA ARG A 210 20.14 -1.40 12.93
C ARG A 210 20.09 -0.93 11.46
N SER A 211 20.30 -1.77 10.47
CA SER A 211 20.20 -1.41 9.05
C SER A 211 18.86 -1.87 8.50
N LEU A 212 17.86 -1.02 8.61
CA LEU A 212 16.43 -1.27 8.44
C LEU A 212 16.00 -2.04 7.17
N CYS A 213 16.73 -1.98 6.07
CA CYS A 213 16.24 -2.57 4.81
C CYS A 213 17.26 -3.42 4.05
N LYS A 214 18.55 -3.32 4.36
CA LYS A 214 19.58 -4.06 3.60
C LYS A 214 19.73 -5.53 3.99
N LYS A 215 19.18 -5.96 5.15
CA LYS A 215 19.25 -7.35 5.64
C LYS A 215 17.90 -7.94 6.05
N SER A 216 16.80 -7.21 5.87
CA SER A 216 15.46 -7.72 6.18
C SER A 216 15.11 -8.88 5.26
N GLN A 217 14.64 -9.99 5.83
CA GLN A 217 14.01 -11.10 5.11
C GLN A 217 12.49 -11.02 5.15
N VAL A 218 11.93 -9.86 5.54
CA VAL A 218 10.50 -9.63 5.68
C VAL A 218 10.03 -8.78 4.51
N ALA A 219 9.17 -9.33 3.66
CA ALA A 219 8.54 -8.60 2.56
C ALA A 219 7.26 -7.90 3.03
N LEU A 220 6.49 -8.56 3.91
CA LEU A 220 5.25 -8.05 4.47
C LEU A 220 4.98 -8.68 5.84
N PHE A 221 4.03 -8.13 6.57
CA PHE A 221 3.55 -8.72 7.83
C PHE A 221 2.12 -9.23 7.69
N LEU A 222 1.90 -10.47 8.16
CA LEU A 222 0.60 -11.08 8.35
C LEU A 222 -0.01 -10.68 9.70
N PRO A 223 -1.33 -10.86 9.93
CA PRO A 223 -1.98 -10.55 11.21
C PRO A 223 -1.51 -11.46 12.38
N VAL A 224 -1.08 -10.90 13.51
CA VAL A 224 -0.69 -9.51 13.76
C VAL A 224 0.81 -9.49 13.96
N GLY A 225 1.51 -8.73 13.11
CA GLY A 225 2.97 -8.59 13.23
C GLY A 225 3.76 -9.88 12.96
N VAL A 226 3.20 -10.83 12.20
CA VAL A 226 3.88 -12.08 11.82
C VAL A 226 4.67 -11.85 10.53
N PRO A 227 6.01 -11.97 10.53
CA PRO A 227 6.83 -11.76 9.35
C PRO A 227 6.53 -12.79 8.24
N ASP A 228 6.46 -12.35 6.99
CA ASP A 228 6.36 -13.19 5.79
C ASP A 228 7.43 -12.75 4.78
N ALA A 229 8.20 -13.71 4.28
CA ALA A 229 9.28 -13.45 3.32
C ALA A 229 8.76 -13.09 1.92
N GLY A 230 7.49 -13.32 1.65
CA GLY A 230 6.95 -13.15 0.31
C GLY A 230 7.46 -14.22 -0.68
N ASP A 231 7.38 -13.89 -1.96
CA ASP A 231 7.97 -14.66 -3.05
C ASP A 231 9.19 -13.95 -3.67
N ALA A 232 9.79 -14.57 -4.70
CA ALA A 232 10.99 -14.05 -5.34
C ALA A 232 10.80 -12.64 -5.94
N ARG A 233 9.60 -12.27 -6.40
CA ARG A 233 9.33 -10.94 -6.96
C ARG A 233 9.32 -9.84 -5.91
N CYS A 234 9.00 -10.19 -4.66
CA CYS A 234 9.12 -9.24 -3.55
C CYS A 234 10.59 -8.81 -3.31
N TRP A 235 11.58 -9.57 -3.81
CA TRP A 235 13.02 -9.35 -3.63
C TRP A 235 13.75 -8.93 -4.90
N ASP A 236 13.03 -8.72 -5.99
CA ASP A 236 13.59 -8.26 -7.26
C ASP A 236 13.95 -6.77 -7.17
N ASP A 237 15.22 -6.50 -6.86
CA ASP A 237 15.73 -5.14 -6.68
C ASP A 237 15.64 -4.29 -7.97
N GLN A 238 15.78 -4.91 -9.16
CA GLN A 238 15.64 -4.21 -10.43
C GLN A 238 14.17 -3.82 -10.67
N LEU A 239 13.24 -4.73 -10.40
CA LEU A 239 11.80 -4.45 -10.49
C LEU A 239 11.39 -3.35 -9.52
N MET A 240 11.91 -3.38 -8.29
CA MET A 240 11.63 -2.41 -7.25
C MET A 240 12.07 -0.99 -7.63
N VAL A 241 13.32 -0.83 -8.12
CA VAL A 241 13.84 0.44 -8.61
C VAL A 241 13.07 0.91 -9.84
N LYS A 242 12.82 0.01 -10.81
CA LYS A 242 12.02 0.33 -12.01
C LYS A 242 10.63 0.82 -11.65
N LEU A 243 9.96 0.18 -10.68
CA LEU A 243 8.64 0.60 -10.22
C LEU A 243 8.68 1.99 -9.57
N TRP A 244 9.66 2.24 -8.72
CA TRP A 244 9.84 3.54 -8.09
C TRP A 244 10.01 4.64 -9.13
N ASP A 245 10.99 4.49 -10.04
CA ASP A 245 11.31 5.49 -11.06
C ASP A 245 10.13 5.72 -12.01
N TRP A 246 9.45 4.64 -12.41
CA TRP A 246 8.23 4.73 -13.21
C TRP A 246 7.15 5.51 -12.45
N THR A 247 6.90 5.18 -11.18
CA THR A 247 5.87 5.84 -10.36
C THR A 247 6.18 7.32 -10.19
N VAL A 248 7.41 7.69 -9.84
CA VAL A 248 7.85 9.10 -9.72
C VAL A 248 7.63 9.86 -11.03
N GLY A 249 7.99 9.25 -12.17
CA GLY A 249 7.75 9.82 -13.48
C GLY A 249 6.27 10.06 -13.81
N GLN A 250 5.39 9.13 -13.38
CA GLN A 250 3.95 9.26 -13.63
C GLN A 250 3.28 10.33 -12.76
N VAL A 251 3.71 10.49 -11.51
CA VAL A 251 3.08 11.44 -10.58
C VAL A 251 3.66 12.85 -10.63
N GLY A 252 4.76 13.04 -11.37
CA GLY A 252 5.36 14.37 -11.60
C GLY A 252 5.89 15.03 -10.32
N VAL A 253 6.42 14.27 -9.38
CA VAL A 253 7.02 14.76 -8.12
C VAL A 253 8.53 14.60 -8.19
N GLN A 254 9.28 15.64 -7.81
CA GLN A 254 10.73 15.53 -7.58
C GLN A 254 10.96 15.00 -6.17
N VAL A 255 11.67 13.89 -6.03
CA VAL A 255 12.00 13.22 -4.77
C VAL A 255 13.49 12.98 -4.65
#